data_4a276a72d675b46e106159c93df47d6a
#
_entry.id   4a276a72d675b46e106159c93df47d6a
#
_cell.length_a   1.000
_cell.length_b   1.000
_cell.length_c   1.000
_cell.angle_alpha   90.00
_cell.angle_beta   90.00
_cell.angle_gamma   90.00
#
_symmetry.space_group_name_H-M   'P 1'
#
loop_
_entity.id
_entity.type
_entity.pdbx_description
1 polymer ?
#
loop_
_entity_poly.entity_id
_entity_poly.type
_entity_poly.pdbx_seq_one_letter_code
_entity_poly.pdbx_strand_id
1 'polypeptide(L)'
;MKIIGQRLRALRESVKMSQAKIGALFGCKQSSINRYESGEASAPYEVLLQYADHFDVSMDYIFGRTDNPQGKLYENKPKVEKIYPEMEKFIEMCFDPGSPMNERLKESLLRMMKEGTE
;
A
#
# COMPACT_ATOMS: atom_id res chain seq x y z
N MET A 1 -14.22 -2.91 12.79
CA MET A 1 -14.77 -1.70 12.13
C MET A 1 -14.85 -1.92 10.63
N LYS A 2 -15.98 -1.57 10.06
CA LYS A 2 -16.22 -1.80 8.64
C LYS A 2 -15.25 -1.03 7.73
N ILE A 3 -14.86 0.19 8.13
CA ILE A 3 -13.95 1.01 7.32
C ILE A 3 -12.59 0.32 7.12
N ILE A 4 -12.08 -0.33 8.15
CA ILE A 4 -10.81 -1.04 8.07
C ILE A 4 -10.92 -2.15 7.02
N GLY A 5 -11.94 -2.98 7.11
CA GLY A 5 -12.15 -4.07 6.14
C GLY A 5 -12.31 -3.57 4.71
N GLN A 6 -13.05 -2.47 4.53
CA GLN A 6 -13.22 -1.84 3.22
C GLN A 6 -11.90 -1.36 2.65
N ARG A 7 -11.04 -0.75 3.48
CA ARG A 7 -9.71 -0.29 3.03
C ARG A 7 -8.81 -1.46 2.66
N LEU A 8 -8.81 -2.52 3.47
CA LEU A 8 -8.01 -3.72 3.17
C LEU A 8 -8.44 -4.33 1.84
N ARG A 9 -9.74 -4.44 1.62
CA ARG A 9 -10.28 -4.97 0.36
C ARG A 9 -9.91 -4.08 -0.83
N ALA A 10 -10.05 -2.76 -0.68
CA ALA A 10 -9.73 -1.82 -1.74
C ALA A 10 -8.25 -1.90 -2.13
N LEU A 11 -7.36 -2.03 -1.16
CA LEU A 11 -5.93 -2.20 -1.42
C LEU A 11 -5.66 -3.48 -2.21
N ARG A 12 -6.25 -4.59 -1.76
CA ARG A 12 -6.10 -5.88 -2.45
C ARG A 12 -6.61 -5.81 -3.89
N GLU A 13 -7.79 -5.26 -4.07
CA GLU A 13 -8.41 -5.16 -5.40
C GLU A 13 -7.65 -4.20 -6.33
N SER A 14 -6.99 -3.19 -5.76
CA SER A 14 -6.21 -2.23 -6.56
C SER A 14 -5.08 -2.91 -7.35
N VAL A 15 -4.56 -4.01 -6.83
CA VAL A 15 -3.51 -4.79 -7.52
C VAL A 15 -4.05 -6.09 -8.10
N LYS A 16 -5.37 -6.26 -8.14
CA LYS A 16 -6.04 -7.43 -8.71
C LYS A 16 -5.61 -8.75 -8.07
N MET A 17 -5.37 -8.72 -6.77
CA MET A 17 -4.92 -9.88 -6.02
C MET A 17 -6.11 -10.60 -5.39
N SER A 18 -6.09 -11.95 -5.38
CA SER A 18 -7.13 -12.74 -4.71
C SER A 18 -6.92 -12.73 -3.20
N GLN A 19 -7.99 -13.04 -2.46
CA GLN A 19 -7.88 -13.22 -1.01
C GLN A 19 -6.93 -14.35 -0.64
N ALA A 20 -6.94 -15.42 -1.41
CA ALA A 20 -6.05 -16.56 -1.20
C ALA A 20 -4.59 -16.15 -1.36
N LYS A 21 -4.29 -15.34 -2.38
CA LYS A 21 -2.92 -14.91 -2.66
C LYS A 21 -2.40 -13.98 -1.57
N ILE A 22 -3.19 -13.01 -1.14
CA ILE A 22 -2.75 -12.11 -0.08
C ILE A 22 -2.63 -12.84 1.25
N GLY A 23 -3.51 -13.81 1.50
CA GLY A 23 -3.41 -14.67 2.68
C GLY A 23 -2.09 -15.43 2.69
N ALA A 24 -1.71 -16.01 1.55
CA ALA A 24 -0.43 -16.70 1.43
C ALA A 24 0.76 -15.78 1.68
N LEU A 25 0.69 -14.54 1.20
CA LEU A 25 1.75 -13.55 1.41
C LEU A 25 1.90 -13.16 2.88
N PHE A 26 0.81 -13.07 3.60
CA PHE A 26 0.80 -12.58 4.99
C PHE A 26 0.74 -13.71 6.02
N GLY A 27 0.79 -14.96 5.59
CA GLY A 27 0.71 -16.09 6.50
C GLY A 27 -0.66 -16.30 7.11
N CYS A 28 -1.72 -15.86 6.41
CA CYS A 28 -3.11 -15.97 6.86
C CYS A 28 -3.89 -16.91 5.96
N LYS A 29 -4.94 -17.52 6.51
CA LYS A 29 -5.87 -18.31 5.70
C LYS A 29 -6.75 -17.36 4.87
N GLN A 30 -7.17 -17.82 3.70
CA GLN A 30 -8.08 -17.06 2.85
C GLN A 30 -9.38 -16.71 3.59
N SER A 31 -9.89 -17.64 4.41
CA SER A 31 -11.08 -17.39 5.22
C SER A 31 -10.88 -16.27 6.25
N SER A 32 -9.67 -16.14 6.79
CA SER A 32 -9.34 -15.06 7.71
C SER A 32 -9.36 -13.72 7.00
N ILE A 33 -8.75 -13.64 5.82
CA ILE A 33 -8.75 -12.42 5.01
C ILE A 33 -10.17 -12.01 4.68
N ASN A 34 -11.02 -12.96 4.29
CA ASN A 34 -12.42 -12.68 3.99
C ASN A 34 -13.14 -12.06 5.20
N ARG A 35 -12.92 -12.60 6.38
CA ARG A 35 -13.56 -12.10 7.62
C ARG A 35 -13.05 -10.72 8.00
N TYR A 36 -11.77 -10.44 7.77
CA TYR A 36 -11.22 -9.10 8.01
C TYR A 36 -11.83 -8.08 7.05
N GLU A 37 -11.98 -8.44 5.78
CA GLU A 37 -12.54 -7.54 4.77
C GLU A 37 -14.04 -7.29 4.98
N SER A 38 -14.76 -8.28 5.44
CA SER A 38 -16.21 -8.16 5.69
C SER A 38 -16.53 -7.45 7.01
N GLY A 39 -15.57 -7.34 7.91
CA GLY A 39 -15.78 -6.76 9.23
C GLY A 39 -16.26 -7.75 10.26
N GLU A 40 -16.38 -9.05 9.93
CA GLU A 40 -16.76 -10.10 10.88
C GLU A 40 -15.71 -10.31 11.97
N ALA A 41 -14.44 -10.08 11.64
CA ALA A 41 -13.35 -10.20 12.60
C ALA A 41 -12.41 -9.01 12.44
N SER A 42 -11.74 -8.64 13.53
CA SER A 42 -10.73 -7.60 13.53
C SER A 42 -9.38 -8.21 13.15
N ALA A 43 -8.70 -7.62 12.18
CA ALA A 43 -7.36 -8.06 11.83
C ALA A 43 -6.39 -7.70 12.96
N PRO A 44 -5.47 -8.61 13.33
CA PRO A 44 -4.42 -8.27 14.28
C PRO A 44 -3.55 -7.12 13.75
N TYR A 45 -2.95 -6.36 14.67
CA TYR A 45 -2.12 -5.22 14.26
C TYR A 45 -0.96 -5.66 13.36
N GLU A 46 -0.42 -6.84 13.57
CA GLU A 46 0.66 -7.39 12.75
C GLU A 46 0.24 -7.56 11.30
N VAL A 47 -1.00 -8.00 11.07
CA VAL A 47 -1.56 -8.13 9.73
C VAL A 47 -1.79 -6.75 9.11
N LEU A 48 -2.33 -5.82 9.89
CA LEU A 48 -2.53 -4.44 9.43
C LEU A 48 -1.20 -3.79 9.04
N LEU A 49 -0.15 -4.05 9.81
CA LEU A 49 1.19 -3.55 9.51
C LEU A 49 1.72 -4.13 8.20
N GLN A 50 1.47 -5.42 7.95
CA GLN A 50 1.86 -6.04 6.69
C GLN A 50 1.15 -5.40 5.50
N TYR A 51 -0.14 -5.08 5.63
CA TYR A 51 -0.86 -4.33 4.60
C TYR A 51 -0.24 -2.95 4.38
N ALA A 52 0.02 -2.22 5.46
CA ALA A 52 0.60 -0.88 5.36
C ALA A 52 1.96 -0.90 4.67
N ASP A 53 2.81 -1.85 5.03
CA ASP A 53 4.14 -1.97 4.46
C ASP A 53 4.11 -2.47 3.01
N HIS A 54 3.28 -3.47 2.73
CA HIS A 54 3.21 -4.05 1.39
C HIS A 54 2.65 -3.06 0.36
N PHE A 55 1.59 -2.34 0.72
CA PHE A 55 0.94 -1.39 -0.16
C PHE A 55 1.49 0.02 -0.02
N ASP A 56 2.41 0.24 0.90
CA ASP A 56 3.00 1.54 1.22
C ASP A 56 1.94 2.60 1.47
N VAL A 57 1.05 2.30 2.41
CA VAL A 57 0.03 3.24 2.87
C VAL A 57 0.19 3.47 4.36
N SER A 58 -0.32 4.60 4.85
CA SER A 58 -0.27 4.91 6.26
C SER A 58 -1.30 4.10 7.05
N MET A 59 -1.04 3.88 8.34
CA MET A 59 -2.02 3.27 9.23
C MET A 59 -3.25 4.17 9.37
N ASP A 60 -3.09 5.47 9.32
CA ASP A 60 -4.21 6.41 9.36
C ASP A 60 -5.16 6.18 8.18
N TYR A 61 -4.62 5.89 7.00
CA TYR A 61 -5.44 5.56 5.84
C TYR A 61 -6.24 4.26 6.09
N ILE A 62 -5.58 3.22 6.61
CA ILE A 62 -6.24 1.94 6.90
C ILE A 62 -7.36 2.12 7.92
N PHE A 63 -7.12 2.94 8.95
CA PHE A 63 -8.13 3.20 9.98
C PHE A 63 -9.21 4.19 9.55
N GLY A 64 -9.13 4.73 8.34
CA GLY A 64 -10.13 5.68 7.83
C GLY A 64 -10.02 7.08 8.41
N ARG A 65 -8.89 7.42 9.03
CA ARG A 65 -8.66 8.76 9.58
C ARG A 65 -8.28 9.77 8.52
N THR A 66 -7.82 9.30 7.38
CA THR A 66 -7.50 10.12 6.22
C THR A 66 -7.90 9.38 4.95
N ASP A 67 -8.23 10.11 3.91
CA ASP A 67 -8.46 9.54 2.58
C ASP A 67 -7.19 9.50 1.75
N ASN A 68 -6.09 10.02 2.27
CA ASN A 68 -4.80 10.07 1.59
C ASN A 68 -3.96 8.88 2.00
N PRO A 69 -3.63 7.95 1.07
CA PRO A 69 -2.91 6.74 1.41
C PRO A 69 -1.40 6.90 1.61
N GLN A 70 -0.87 8.10 1.65
CA GLN A 70 0.57 8.39 1.71
C GLN A 70 1.35 7.50 2.67
N GLY A 71 2.21 6.64 2.11
CA GLY A 71 3.12 5.80 2.87
C GLY A 71 4.54 6.36 2.92
N LYS A 72 5.48 5.50 3.33
CA LYS A 72 6.88 5.90 3.53
C LYS A 72 7.57 6.36 2.25
N LEU A 73 7.26 5.72 1.12
CA LEU A 73 7.85 6.12 -0.15
C LEU A 73 7.41 7.52 -0.57
N TYR A 74 6.18 7.89 -0.24
CA TYR A 74 5.68 9.23 -0.52
C TYR A 74 6.44 10.27 0.32
N GLU A 75 6.66 9.99 1.59
CA GLU A 75 7.41 10.88 2.49
C GLU A 75 8.87 11.00 2.06
N ASN A 76 9.42 9.93 1.53
CA ASN A 76 10.81 9.88 1.07
C ASN A 76 10.94 10.20 -0.42
N LYS A 77 9.99 10.95 -0.96
CA LYS A 77 10.02 11.41 -2.34
C LYS A 77 11.38 12.02 -2.68
N PRO A 78 12.06 11.53 -3.73
CA PRO A 78 13.38 12.06 -4.08
C PRO A 78 13.30 13.56 -4.37
N LYS A 79 14.19 14.32 -3.75
CA LYS A 79 14.35 15.74 -4.07
C LYS A 79 15.16 15.84 -5.35
N VAL A 80 14.47 15.93 -6.46
CA VAL A 80 15.14 16.21 -7.73
C VAL A 80 15.29 17.72 -7.82
N GLU A 81 16.40 18.20 -7.28
CA GLU A 81 16.68 19.62 -7.35
C GLU A 81 16.95 20.05 -8.78
N LYS A 82 16.12 20.97 -9.25
CA LYS A 82 16.42 21.84 -10.42
C LYS A 82 16.82 21.14 -11.72
N ILE A 83 16.36 19.91 -12.00
CA ILE A 83 16.83 19.32 -13.23
C ILE A 83 15.95 19.85 -14.35
N TYR A 84 14.81 19.34 -14.60
CA TYR A 84 13.94 19.83 -15.67
C TYR A 84 12.51 19.88 -15.18
N PRO A 85 11.75 20.95 -15.47
CA PRO A 85 10.34 21.03 -15.04
C PRO A 85 9.51 19.83 -15.49
N GLU A 86 9.82 19.26 -16.64
CA GLU A 86 9.15 18.09 -17.18
C GLU A 86 9.40 16.84 -16.34
N MET A 87 10.63 16.68 -15.86
CA MET A 87 10.99 15.54 -14.99
C MET A 87 10.36 15.67 -13.61
N GLU A 88 10.27 16.88 -13.10
CA GLU A 88 9.62 17.13 -11.83
C GLU A 88 8.16 16.69 -11.88
N LYS A 89 7.48 17.07 -12.95
CA LYS A 89 6.10 16.67 -13.19
C LYS A 89 5.95 15.15 -13.30
N PHE A 90 6.89 14.51 -14.01
CA PHE A 90 6.91 13.05 -14.15
C PHE A 90 7.09 12.37 -12.80
N ILE A 91 8.02 12.87 -11.98
CA ILE A 91 8.27 12.32 -10.65
C ILE A 91 7.03 12.48 -9.76
N GLU A 92 6.38 13.63 -9.80
CA GLU A 92 5.15 13.84 -9.05
C GLU A 92 4.06 12.86 -9.46
N MET A 93 3.91 12.60 -10.74
CA MET A 93 2.96 11.60 -11.25
C MET A 93 3.27 10.20 -10.73
N CYS A 94 4.54 9.84 -10.62
CA CYS A 94 4.95 8.53 -10.09
C CYS A 94 4.58 8.37 -8.62
N PHE A 95 4.54 9.45 -7.87
CA PHE A 95 4.19 9.44 -6.44
C PHE A 95 2.75 9.81 -6.16
N ASP A 96 1.94 10.05 -7.20
CA ASP A 96 0.51 10.26 -7.05
C ASP A 96 -0.19 8.94 -6.72
N PRO A 97 -0.85 8.83 -5.57
CA PRO A 97 -1.50 7.57 -5.18
C PRO A 97 -2.56 7.07 -6.16
N GLY A 98 -3.14 7.96 -6.96
CA GLY A 98 -4.14 7.58 -7.96
C GLY A 98 -3.57 7.18 -9.30
N SER A 99 -2.27 7.25 -9.49
CA SER A 99 -1.64 7.00 -10.79
C SER A 99 -1.31 5.52 -10.99
N PRO A 100 -1.62 4.94 -12.17
CA PRO A 100 -1.17 3.57 -12.49
C PRO A 100 0.34 3.39 -12.46
N MET A 101 1.11 4.44 -12.80
CA MET A 101 2.56 4.40 -12.73
C MET A 101 3.06 4.31 -11.29
N ASN A 102 2.31 4.87 -10.35
CA ASN A 102 2.65 4.82 -8.93
C ASN A 102 2.73 3.38 -8.43
N GLU A 103 1.77 2.53 -8.80
CA GLU A 103 1.75 1.13 -8.36
C GLU A 103 2.98 0.37 -8.83
N ARG A 104 3.34 0.52 -10.10
CA ARG A 104 4.51 -0.16 -10.67
C ARG A 104 5.80 0.35 -10.06
N LEU A 105 5.90 1.66 -9.88
CA LEU A 105 7.10 2.27 -9.32
C LEU A 105 7.27 1.88 -7.86
N LYS A 106 6.19 1.85 -7.09
CA LYS A 106 6.23 1.40 -5.70
C LYS A 106 6.75 -0.02 -5.58
N GLU A 107 6.25 -0.94 -6.38
CA GLU A 107 6.72 -2.31 -6.37
C GLU A 107 8.23 -2.39 -6.64
N SER A 108 8.69 -1.66 -7.66
CA SER A 108 10.10 -1.64 -8.02
C SER A 108 10.96 -1.04 -6.90
N LEU A 109 10.53 0.08 -6.35
CA LEU A 109 11.27 0.76 -5.27
C LEU A 109 11.30 -0.08 -3.99
N LEU A 110 10.19 -0.69 -3.62
CA LEU A 110 10.14 -1.55 -2.44
C LEU A 110 11.05 -2.77 -2.61
N ARG A 111 11.08 -3.33 -3.81
CA ARG A 111 11.98 -4.43 -4.11
C ARG A 111 13.43 -4.00 -4.00
N MET A 112 13.79 -2.86 -4.56
CA MET A 112 15.14 -2.32 -4.49
C MET A 112 15.54 -2.01 -3.05
N MET A 113 14.65 -1.47 -2.26
CA MET A 113 14.92 -1.20 -0.85
C MET A 113 15.16 -2.48 -0.06
N LYS A 114 14.42 -3.54 -0.35
CA LYS A 114 14.65 -4.85 0.26
C LYS A 114 15.99 -5.45 -0.11
N GLU A 115 16.40 -5.32 -1.37
CA GLU A 115 17.67 -5.83 -1.86
C GLU A 115 18.85 -4.97 -1.40
N GLY A 116 18.63 -3.69 -1.19
CA GLY A 116 19.65 -2.74 -0.77
C GLY A 116 19.90 -2.66 0.72
N THR A 117 19.09 -3.32 1.55
CA THR A 117 19.23 -3.30 3.01
C THR A 117 20.00 -4.53 3.49
N GLU A 118 21.15 -4.73 3.00
CA GLU A 118 22.05 -5.76 3.57
C GLU A 118 22.73 -5.27 4.83
#